data_f729bdacd03250464f61764eee572677
#
_entry.id   f729bdacd03250464f61764eee572677
#
_cell.length_a   1.000
_cell.length_b   1.000
_cell.length_c   1.000
_cell.angle_alpha   90.00
_cell.angle_beta   90.00
_cell.angle_gamma   90.00
#
_symmetry.space_group_name_H-M   'P 1'
#
loop_
_entity.id
_entity.type
_entity.pdbx_description
1 polymer ?
#
loop_
_entity_poly.entity_id
_entity_poly.type
_entity_poly.pdbx_seq_one_letter_code
_entity_poly.pdbx_strand_id
1 'polypeptide(L)'
;MNKLHGLAVAALVCFLGGCETPGTNPEQSSLPEPVDVALVVFQDKEVDLARLNLSISVFDVKSEIENSIYSSKTQVSSVERRYLPFRLKETLDRARFWGAVRVMPQTDLNSEINVTGTVLFSDGVELRLQILAVDATGRVWLDRIYHDLTSDLDYSTDPSYQIDPFQDLYNRVSNDLSDSLGSFTKLDRDLLLNVAMLKYAR
;
A
#
# COMPACT_ATOMS: atom_id res chain seq x y z
N MET A 1 -83.88 38.62 -23.30
CA MET A 1 -84.25 37.45 -24.10
C MET A 1 -82.97 36.67 -24.39
N ASN A 2 -83.04 35.42 -24.22
CA ASN A 2 -82.13 34.31 -24.54
C ASN A 2 -81.03 33.96 -23.51
N LYS A 3 -81.36 32.88 -22.86
CA LYS A 3 -80.56 31.94 -22.11
C LYS A 3 -79.57 31.25 -23.03
N LEU A 4 -78.37 30.97 -22.55
CA LEU A 4 -77.63 29.76 -23.00
C LEU A 4 -76.85 29.15 -21.83
N HIS A 5 -77.08 27.84 -21.75
CA HIS A 5 -76.55 26.96 -20.75
C HIS A 5 -75.08 26.65 -21.07
N GLY A 6 -74.19 26.79 -20.10
CA GLY A 6 -72.81 26.34 -20.18
C GLY A 6 -72.60 25.00 -19.44
N LEU A 7 -72.23 23.99 -20.19
CA LEU A 7 -71.98 22.63 -19.75
C LEU A 7 -70.64 22.58 -18.99
N ALA A 8 -70.67 22.09 -17.76
CA ALA A 8 -69.49 21.84 -16.99
C ALA A 8 -68.86 20.48 -17.42
N VAL A 9 -67.68 20.52 -17.96
CA VAL A 9 -66.86 19.30 -18.23
C VAL A 9 -65.94 19.08 -17.04
N ALA A 10 -66.22 18.04 -16.26
CA ALA A 10 -65.35 17.57 -15.20
C ALA A 10 -64.17 16.82 -15.80
N ALA A 11 -62.99 17.38 -15.72
CA ALA A 11 -61.75 16.69 -16.10
C ALA A 11 -61.29 15.76 -14.95
N LEU A 12 -61.42 14.47 -15.18
CA LEU A 12 -60.92 13.42 -14.29
C LEU A 12 -59.38 13.33 -14.45
N VAL A 13 -58.62 13.85 -13.48
CA VAL A 13 -57.18 13.70 -13.45
C VAL A 13 -56.84 12.33 -12.83
N CYS A 14 -56.44 11.40 -13.66
CA CYS A 14 -55.83 10.14 -13.20
C CYS A 14 -54.44 10.42 -12.66
N PHE A 15 -54.25 10.36 -11.32
CA PHE A 15 -52.94 10.23 -10.70
C PHE A 15 -52.39 8.84 -10.98
N LEU A 16 -51.48 8.75 -11.95
CA LEU A 16 -50.60 7.58 -12.08
C LEU A 16 -49.57 7.66 -10.97
N GLY A 17 -49.76 6.85 -9.94
CA GLY A 17 -48.76 6.65 -8.91
C GLY A 17 -47.49 6.07 -9.53
N GLY A 18 -46.43 6.87 -9.61
CA GLY A 18 -45.11 6.40 -9.94
C GLY A 18 -44.64 5.46 -8.82
N CYS A 19 -44.32 4.21 -9.18
CA CYS A 19 -43.53 3.35 -8.31
C CYS A 19 -42.14 3.99 -8.12
N GLU A 20 -41.88 4.51 -6.94
CA GLU A 20 -40.53 4.82 -6.53
C GLU A 20 -39.77 3.51 -6.40
N THR A 21 -38.81 3.30 -7.29
CA THR A 21 -37.78 2.28 -7.13
C THR A 21 -36.97 2.61 -5.87
N PRO A 22 -36.77 1.62 -4.96
CA PRO A 22 -35.94 1.88 -3.77
C PRO A 22 -34.56 2.35 -4.22
N GLY A 23 -34.17 3.51 -3.72
CA GLY A 23 -32.91 4.15 -4.02
C GLY A 23 -31.74 3.18 -3.80
N THR A 24 -30.90 3.06 -4.79
CA THR A 24 -29.59 2.49 -4.71
C THR A 24 -28.83 3.15 -3.56
N ASN A 25 -28.47 2.36 -2.59
CA ASN A 25 -27.71 2.76 -1.41
C ASN A 25 -26.35 3.33 -1.87
N PRO A 26 -25.98 4.59 -1.60
CA PRO A 26 -24.72 5.17 -2.08
C PRO A 26 -23.49 4.78 -1.27
N GLU A 27 -23.57 3.75 -0.42
CA GLU A 27 -22.46 3.27 0.42
C GLU A 27 -21.89 1.91 0.01
N GLN A 28 -22.07 1.51 -1.23
CA GLN A 28 -21.14 0.53 -1.79
C GLN A 28 -19.89 1.30 -2.22
N SER A 29 -18.97 1.52 -1.28
CA SER A 29 -17.60 1.92 -1.61
C SER A 29 -17.07 0.81 -2.53
N SER A 30 -17.04 1.08 -3.83
CA SER A 30 -16.36 0.22 -4.78
C SER A 30 -14.92 0.05 -4.28
N LEU A 31 -14.53 -1.19 -3.99
CA LEU A 31 -13.12 -1.50 -3.75
C LEU A 31 -12.33 -0.91 -4.93
N PRO A 32 -11.20 -0.26 -4.69
CA PRO A 32 -10.37 0.25 -5.78
C PRO A 32 -10.00 -0.91 -6.70
N GLU A 33 -10.07 -0.68 -8.01
CA GLU A 33 -9.64 -1.68 -8.99
C GLU A 33 -8.14 -1.96 -8.84
N PRO A 34 -7.68 -3.20 -9.12
CA PRO A 34 -6.26 -3.53 -9.17
C PRO A 34 -5.55 -2.59 -10.15
N VAL A 35 -4.46 -1.99 -9.74
CA VAL A 35 -3.67 -1.06 -10.55
C VAL A 35 -2.30 -1.66 -10.79
N ASP A 36 -1.96 -1.92 -12.06
CA ASP A 36 -0.62 -2.37 -12.45
C ASP A 36 0.41 -1.23 -12.27
N VAL A 37 1.40 -1.45 -11.43
CA VAL A 37 2.43 -0.47 -11.08
C VAL A 37 3.82 -0.99 -11.44
N ALA A 38 4.44 -0.40 -12.45
CA ALA A 38 5.79 -0.75 -12.83
C ALA A 38 6.81 -0.37 -11.76
N LEU A 39 7.77 -1.26 -11.51
CA LEU A 39 8.92 -0.97 -10.64
C LEU A 39 9.89 -0.01 -11.33
N VAL A 40 10.21 1.10 -10.66
CA VAL A 40 11.30 1.99 -11.09
C VAL A 40 12.64 1.36 -10.73
N VAL A 41 13.50 1.19 -11.73
CA VAL A 41 14.83 0.58 -11.57
C VAL A 41 15.92 1.63 -11.82
N PHE A 42 16.86 1.72 -10.90
CA PHE A 42 18.00 2.60 -11.03
C PHE A 42 18.85 2.21 -12.26
N GLN A 43 19.07 3.17 -13.15
CA GLN A 43 19.94 3.02 -14.31
C GLN A 43 21.27 3.68 -14.01
N ASP A 44 22.34 2.90 -14.02
CA ASP A 44 23.70 3.38 -13.80
C ASP A 44 24.08 4.41 -14.90
N LYS A 45 23.85 5.68 -14.59
CA LYS A 45 24.49 6.80 -15.29
C LYS A 45 25.37 7.48 -14.26
N GLU A 46 26.64 7.04 -14.21
CA GLU A 46 27.80 7.72 -13.58
C GLU A 46 27.46 8.66 -12.38
N VAL A 47 26.88 8.15 -11.33
CA VAL A 47 26.83 8.92 -10.09
C VAL A 47 27.57 8.10 -9.03
N ASP A 48 28.80 8.50 -8.76
CA ASP A 48 29.63 7.99 -7.65
C ASP A 48 29.07 8.47 -6.29
N LEU A 49 27.83 8.07 -6.02
CA LEU A 49 27.17 8.31 -4.74
C LEU A 49 27.12 7.01 -3.95
N ALA A 50 27.61 7.06 -2.72
CA ALA A 50 27.48 5.93 -1.81
C ALA A 50 25.99 5.54 -1.68
N ARG A 51 25.71 4.26 -1.87
CA ARG A 51 24.35 3.71 -1.71
C ARG A 51 24.10 3.52 -0.22
N LEU A 52 22.92 3.95 0.23
CA LEU A 52 22.50 3.80 1.61
C LEU A 52 22.01 2.36 1.86
N ASN A 53 22.35 1.80 3.02
CA ASN A 53 21.84 0.50 3.44
C ASN A 53 20.46 0.66 4.08
N LEU A 54 19.62 -0.34 3.89
CA LEU A 54 18.24 -0.35 4.36
C LEU A 54 17.97 -1.61 5.16
N SER A 55 17.39 -1.46 6.35
CA SER A 55 16.85 -2.57 7.13
C SER A 55 15.32 -2.54 7.12
N ILE A 56 14.72 -3.72 7.02
CA ILE A 56 13.27 -3.91 7.14
C ILE A 56 13.04 -4.78 8.36
N SER A 57 12.26 -4.34 9.34
CA SER A 57 11.89 -5.19 10.47
C SER A 57 10.80 -6.20 10.05
N VAL A 58 10.72 -7.33 10.78
CA VAL A 58 9.55 -8.20 10.71
C VAL A 58 8.31 -7.35 11.00
N PHE A 59 7.26 -7.53 10.19
CA PHE A 59 6.07 -6.68 10.29
C PHE A 59 5.23 -7.00 11.53
N ASP A 60 4.68 -5.96 12.12
CA ASP A 60 3.70 -6.07 13.17
C ASP A 60 2.29 -6.29 12.60
N VAL A 61 1.38 -6.76 13.44
CA VAL A 61 -0.04 -6.92 13.11
C VAL A 61 -0.85 -6.02 14.00
N LYS A 62 -1.84 -5.34 13.45
CA LYS A 62 -2.72 -4.50 14.25
C LYS A 62 -3.48 -5.37 15.26
N SER A 63 -3.45 -5.01 16.54
CA SER A 63 -4.00 -5.79 17.66
C SER A 63 -5.50 -6.11 17.54
N GLU A 64 -6.27 -5.30 16.81
CA GLU A 64 -7.69 -5.55 16.54
C GLU A 64 -7.89 -6.79 15.66
N ILE A 65 -6.92 -7.13 14.82
CA ILE A 65 -6.93 -8.34 13.98
C ILE A 65 -6.61 -9.57 14.82
N GLU A 66 -5.67 -9.46 15.77
CA GLU A 66 -5.27 -10.57 16.66
C GLU A 66 -6.40 -10.99 17.60
N ASN A 67 -7.25 -10.05 18.02
CA ASN A 67 -8.34 -10.28 18.99
C ASN A 67 -9.69 -10.65 18.37
N SER A 68 -9.81 -10.70 17.05
CA SER A 68 -11.05 -11.02 16.36
C SER A 68 -11.35 -12.52 16.42
N ILE A 69 -12.20 -12.93 17.38
CA ILE A 69 -12.67 -14.31 17.58
C ILE A 69 -13.48 -14.82 16.36
N TYR A 70 -13.92 -13.95 15.49
CA TYR A 70 -14.79 -14.28 14.35
C TYR A 70 -14.06 -14.44 13.01
N SER A 71 -12.76 -14.18 12.92
CA SER A 71 -12.08 -14.23 11.64
C SER A 71 -11.05 -15.34 11.53
N SER A 72 -11.52 -16.56 11.33
CA SER A 72 -10.69 -17.63 10.76
C SER A 72 -10.13 -17.29 9.36
N LYS A 73 -10.55 -16.17 8.75
CA LYS A 73 -10.09 -15.65 7.45
C LYS A 73 -9.10 -14.49 7.56
N THR A 74 -8.96 -13.84 8.71
CA THR A 74 -8.12 -12.64 8.88
C THR A 74 -6.92 -12.88 9.79
N GLN A 75 -6.61 -14.13 10.08
CA GLN A 75 -5.48 -14.45 10.94
C GLN A 75 -4.19 -14.39 10.11
N VAL A 76 -3.56 -13.21 10.11
CA VAL A 76 -2.20 -13.05 9.57
C VAL A 76 -1.31 -14.05 10.29
N SER A 77 -0.85 -15.05 9.56
CA SER A 77 -0.02 -16.11 10.13
C SER A 77 1.35 -15.55 10.53
N SER A 78 2.01 -16.21 11.48
CA SER A 78 3.39 -15.87 11.83
C SER A 78 4.35 -15.98 10.63
N VAL A 79 3.94 -16.68 9.58
CA VAL A 79 4.67 -16.82 8.31
C VAL A 79 4.52 -15.54 7.49
N GLU A 80 3.32 -14.99 7.35
CA GLU A 80 3.07 -13.75 6.58
C GLU A 80 3.83 -12.55 7.17
N ARG A 81 3.91 -12.43 8.49
CA ARG A 81 4.69 -11.38 9.18
C ARG A 81 6.16 -11.35 8.72
N ARG A 82 6.72 -12.49 8.32
CA ARG A 82 8.10 -12.62 7.81
C ARG A 82 8.14 -12.60 6.29
N TYR A 83 7.13 -13.14 5.64
CA TYR A 83 7.06 -13.23 4.20
C TYR A 83 6.93 -11.85 3.54
N LEU A 84 6.02 -11.00 4.02
CA LEU A 84 5.77 -9.68 3.45
C LEU A 84 7.03 -8.78 3.42
N PRO A 85 7.81 -8.63 4.53
CA PRO A 85 9.06 -7.87 4.49
C PRO A 85 10.12 -8.51 3.59
N PHE A 86 10.11 -9.84 3.44
CA PHE A 86 11.02 -10.52 2.53
C PHE A 86 10.69 -10.20 1.06
N ARG A 87 9.41 -10.18 0.68
CA ARG A 87 8.97 -9.76 -0.67
C ARG A 87 9.30 -8.30 -0.95
N LEU A 88 9.09 -7.42 0.03
CA LEU A 88 9.50 -6.02 -0.09
C LEU A 88 11.03 -5.91 -0.29
N LYS A 89 11.82 -6.68 0.48
CA LYS A 89 13.28 -6.75 0.28
C LYS A 89 13.64 -7.13 -1.15
N GLU A 90 13.05 -8.20 -1.68
CA GLU A 90 13.34 -8.64 -3.06
C GLU A 90 13.02 -7.56 -4.09
N THR A 91 11.94 -6.81 -3.88
CA THR A 91 11.56 -5.70 -4.76
C THR A 91 12.56 -4.55 -4.67
N LEU A 92 12.99 -4.17 -3.46
CA LEU A 92 14.01 -3.14 -3.26
C LEU A 92 15.38 -3.53 -3.83
N ASP A 93 15.76 -4.80 -3.73
CA ASP A 93 16.99 -5.32 -4.37
C ASP A 93 16.91 -5.20 -5.90
N ARG A 94 15.77 -5.54 -6.49
CA ARG A 94 15.53 -5.41 -7.95
C ARG A 94 15.53 -3.95 -8.41
N ALA A 95 15.08 -3.03 -7.58
CA ALA A 95 15.07 -1.59 -7.87
C ALA A 95 16.49 -0.99 -7.94
N ARG A 96 17.50 -1.59 -7.31
CA ARG A 96 18.93 -1.25 -7.39
C ARG A 96 19.32 0.15 -6.88
N PHE A 97 18.45 0.83 -6.16
CA PHE A 97 18.76 2.14 -5.56
C PHE A 97 19.60 2.03 -4.28
N TRP A 98 19.52 0.91 -3.60
CA TRP A 98 20.04 0.69 -2.26
C TRP A 98 21.37 -0.06 -2.26
N GLY A 99 22.13 0.07 -1.17
CA GLY A 99 23.27 -0.78 -0.87
C GLY A 99 22.80 -2.17 -0.43
N ALA A 100 23.08 -2.56 0.81
CA ALA A 100 22.53 -3.81 1.35
C ALA A 100 21.11 -3.59 1.86
N VAL A 101 20.17 -4.45 1.43
CA VAL A 101 18.81 -4.54 1.99
C VAL A 101 18.72 -5.79 2.84
N ARG A 102 18.32 -5.64 4.12
CA ARG A 102 18.27 -6.75 5.09
C ARG A 102 16.92 -6.80 5.78
N VAL A 103 16.39 -8.03 5.99
CA VAL A 103 15.26 -8.25 6.89
C VAL A 103 15.80 -8.59 8.27
N MET A 104 15.38 -7.84 9.28
CA MET A 104 15.84 -7.95 10.65
C MET A 104 14.68 -8.37 11.56
N PRO A 105 14.93 -9.16 12.63
CA PRO A 105 13.89 -9.54 13.58
C PRO A 105 13.27 -8.34 14.29
N GLN A 106 14.05 -7.28 14.49
CA GLN A 106 13.69 -6.03 15.14
C GLN A 106 14.29 -4.86 14.38
N THR A 107 13.86 -3.65 14.70
CA THR A 107 14.41 -2.42 14.12
C THR A 107 15.92 -2.34 14.35
N ASP A 108 16.69 -2.25 13.27
CA ASP A 108 18.13 -2.09 13.32
C ASP A 108 18.49 -0.60 13.32
N LEU A 109 18.78 -0.07 14.49
CA LEU A 109 19.14 1.34 14.65
C LEU A 109 20.48 1.72 13.99
N ASN A 110 21.24 0.75 13.51
CA ASN A 110 22.55 0.98 12.88
C ASN A 110 22.48 1.10 11.35
N SER A 111 21.35 0.79 10.75
CA SER A 111 21.12 1.03 9.32
C SER A 111 20.89 2.52 9.05
N GLU A 112 21.28 2.97 7.85
CA GLU A 112 21.03 4.35 7.43
C GLU A 112 19.55 4.63 7.32
N ILE A 113 18.77 3.64 6.88
CA ILE A 113 17.31 3.71 6.76
C ILE A 113 16.69 2.48 7.40
N ASN A 114 15.67 2.72 8.22
CA ASN A 114 14.86 1.67 8.85
C ASN A 114 13.44 1.72 8.33
N VAL A 115 12.96 0.59 7.81
CA VAL A 115 11.59 0.40 7.36
C VAL A 115 10.88 -0.52 8.34
N THR A 116 9.77 -0.06 8.88
CA THR A 116 8.86 -0.85 9.70
C THR A 116 7.50 -0.95 8.99
N GLY A 117 6.81 -2.05 9.17
CA GLY A 117 5.50 -2.27 8.60
C GLY A 117 4.51 -2.82 9.61
N THR A 118 3.27 -2.42 9.47
CA THR A 118 2.14 -2.97 10.22
C THR A 118 1.10 -3.50 9.25
N VAL A 119 0.75 -4.77 9.38
CA VAL A 119 -0.33 -5.39 8.61
C VAL A 119 -1.65 -4.91 9.20
N LEU A 120 -2.39 -4.13 8.43
CA LEU A 120 -3.71 -3.63 8.81
C LEU A 120 -4.83 -4.58 8.38
N PHE A 121 -4.63 -5.28 7.27
CA PHE A 121 -5.56 -6.28 6.75
C PHE A 121 -4.84 -7.22 5.78
N SER A 122 -5.18 -8.51 5.81
CA SER A 122 -4.73 -9.52 4.84
C SER A 122 -5.69 -10.71 4.84
N ASP A 123 -6.29 -11.04 3.71
CA ASP A 123 -7.16 -12.21 3.55
C ASP A 123 -6.84 -13.05 2.30
N GLY A 124 -5.74 -12.73 1.62
CA GLY A 124 -5.31 -13.35 0.37
C GLY A 124 -5.87 -12.68 -0.88
N VAL A 125 -6.94 -11.89 -0.78
CA VAL A 125 -7.51 -11.10 -1.89
C VAL A 125 -7.14 -9.63 -1.75
N GLU A 126 -7.13 -9.15 -0.52
CA GLU A 126 -6.82 -7.77 -0.16
C GLU A 126 -5.63 -7.74 0.82
N LEU A 127 -4.70 -6.83 0.58
CA LEU A 127 -3.61 -6.53 1.49
C LEU A 127 -3.56 -5.03 1.80
N ARG A 128 -3.57 -4.68 3.08
CA ARG A 128 -3.32 -3.30 3.56
C ARG A 128 -2.16 -3.28 4.53
N LEU A 129 -1.14 -2.48 4.17
CA LEU A 129 0.07 -2.28 4.98
C LEU A 129 0.25 -0.81 5.31
N GLN A 130 0.52 -0.50 6.56
CA GLN A 130 1.13 0.78 6.92
C GLN A 130 2.64 0.61 6.90
N ILE A 131 3.34 1.45 6.16
CA ILE A 131 4.80 1.47 6.07
C ILE A 131 5.31 2.79 6.63
N LEU A 132 6.25 2.69 7.57
CA LEU A 132 7.00 3.81 8.11
C LEU A 132 8.49 3.61 7.80
N ALA A 133 9.10 4.57 7.15
CA ALA A 133 10.54 4.61 6.90
C ALA A 133 11.16 5.82 7.59
N VAL A 134 12.20 5.58 8.39
CA VAL A 134 12.90 6.60 9.17
C VAL A 134 14.39 6.44 8.98
N ASP A 135 15.11 7.54 8.75
CA ASP A 135 16.56 7.51 8.60
C ASP A 135 17.31 7.55 9.96
N ALA A 136 18.62 7.38 9.88
CA ALA A 136 19.49 7.38 11.06
C ALA A 136 19.46 8.70 11.84
N THR A 137 19.06 9.82 11.23
CA THR A 137 18.91 11.12 11.92
C THR A 137 17.56 11.28 12.61
N GLY A 138 16.59 10.38 12.33
CA GLY A 138 15.21 10.43 12.83
C GLY A 138 14.25 11.14 11.87
N ARG A 139 14.68 11.48 10.65
CA ARG A 139 13.79 12.06 9.63
C ARG A 139 12.90 10.98 9.06
N VAL A 140 11.61 11.26 9.00
CA VAL A 140 10.62 10.40 8.33
C VAL A 140 10.70 10.59 6.82
N TRP A 141 10.93 9.51 6.09
CA TRP A 141 10.93 9.47 4.63
C TRP A 141 9.56 9.09 4.09
N LEU A 142 8.89 8.19 4.80
CA LEU A 142 7.62 7.62 4.41
C LEU A 142 6.81 7.28 5.66
N ASP A 143 5.56 7.68 5.70
CA ASP A 143 4.52 7.21 6.62
C ASP A 143 3.22 7.14 5.83
N ARG A 144 2.90 5.95 5.32
CA ARG A 144 1.77 5.79 4.39
C ARG A 144 1.14 4.42 4.53
N ILE A 145 -0.18 4.40 4.28
CA ILE A 145 -0.94 3.16 4.11
C ILE A 145 -1.00 2.82 2.62
N TYR A 146 -0.60 1.60 2.31
CA TYR A 146 -0.70 0.99 0.99
C TYR A 146 -1.80 -0.04 0.99
N HIS A 147 -2.55 -0.09 -0.09
CA HIS A 147 -3.65 -1.00 -0.30
C HIS A 147 -3.54 -1.62 -1.67
N ASP A 148 -3.75 -2.93 -1.76
CA ASP A 148 -3.74 -3.69 -3.00
C ASP A 148 -4.79 -4.79 -3.00
N LEU A 149 -5.29 -5.09 -4.18
CA LEU A 149 -6.22 -6.18 -4.44
C LEU A 149 -5.61 -7.10 -5.48
N THR A 150 -5.74 -8.40 -5.25
CA THR A 150 -5.32 -9.38 -6.25
C THR A 150 -6.29 -9.40 -7.41
N SER A 151 -5.77 -9.63 -8.61
CA SER A 151 -6.56 -9.89 -9.81
C SER A 151 -6.70 -11.41 -10.05
N ASP A 152 -7.68 -11.81 -10.85
CA ASP A 152 -7.83 -13.22 -11.27
C ASP A 152 -6.60 -13.73 -12.04
N LEU A 153 -5.81 -12.84 -12.64
CA LEU A 153 -4.59 -13.16 -13.37
C LEU A 153 -3.42 -13.52 -12.45
N ASP A 154 -3.39 -12.99 -11.21
CA ASP A 154 -2.31 -13.21 -10.25
C ASP A 154 -2.28 -14.66 -9.73
N TYR A 155 -3.41 -15.36 -9.81
CA TYR A 155 -3.54 -16.79 -9.48
C TYR A 155 -3.45 -17.71 -10.69
N SER A 156 -2.85 -17.24 -11.80
CA SER A 156 -2.61 -18.07 -12.97
C SER A 156 -1.84 -19.34 -12.59
N THR A 157 -2.30 -20.48 -13.09
CA THR A 157 -1.65 -21.78 -12.91
C THR A 157 -0.42 -21.97 -13.81
N ASP A 158 -0.08 -20.97 -14.63
CA ASP A 158 1.10 -21.00 -15.49
C ASP A 158 2.37 -20.80 -14.65
N PRO A 159 3.29 -21.78 -14.58
CA PRO A 159 4.52 -21.67 -13.80
C PRO A 159 5.44 -20.52 -14.24
N SER A 160 5.26 -19.98 -15.46
CA SER A 160 6.00 -18.82 -15.95
C SER A 160 5.49 -17.48 -15.35
N TYR A 161 4.34 -17.50 -14.68
CA TYR A 161 3.65 -16.34 -14.09
C TYR A 161 3.60 -16.41 -12.56
N GLN A 162 4.74 -16.74 -11.93
CA GLN A 162 4.86 -16.71 -10.46
C GLN A 162 5.19 -15.28 -9.98
N ILE A 163 4.33 -14.33 -10.29
CA ILE A 163 4.39 -13.00 -9.71
C ILE A 163 3.64 -13.05 -8.37
N ASP A 164 4.17 -12.38 -7.34
CA ASP A 164 3.47 -12.25 -6.07
C ASP A 164 2.16 -11.47 -6.30
N PRO A 165 1.01 -11.95 -5.80
CA PRO A 165 -0.29 -11.28 -6.03
C PRO A 165 -0.32 -9.82 -5.59
N PHE A 166 0.55 -9.42 -4.66
CA PHE A 166 0.66 -8.04 -4.15
C PHE A 166 1.93 -7.34 -4.63
N GLN A 167 2.48 -7.75 -5.79
CA GLN A 167 3.72 -7.18 -6.31
C GLN A 167 3.60 -5.66 -6.55
N ASP A 168 2.43 -5.19 -6.94
CA ASP A 168 2.18 -3.77 -7.21
C ASP A 168 2.24 -2.91 -5.95
N LEU A 169 1.82 -3.45 -4.80
CA LEU A 169 1.99 -2.79 -3.52
C LEU A 169 3.48 -2.60 -3.19
N TYR A 170 4.30 -3.65 -3.36
CA TYR A 170 5.74 -3.55 -3.11
C TYR A 170 6.43 -2.61 -4.10
N ASN A 171 5.99 -2.58 -5.36
CA ASN A 171 6.49 -1.65 -6.36
C ASN A 171 6.19 -0.20 -5.95
N ARG A 172 4.98 0.10 -5.49
CA ARG A 172 4.61 1.44 -4.97
C ARG A 172 5.48 1.86 -3.79
N VAL A 173 5.66 0.99 -2.81
CA VAL A 173 6.54 1.26 -1.65
C VAL A 173 7.97 1.55 -2.11
N SER A 174 8.51 0.74 -3.02
CA SER A 174 9.85 0.90 -3.56
C SER A 174 10.01 2.22 -4.33
N ASN A 175 9.04 2.56 -5.17
CA ASN A 175 9.05 3.78 -5.94
C ASN A 175 8.99 5.03 -5.03
N ASP A 176 8.10 5.05 -4.03
CA ASP A 176 8.00 6.16 -3.07
C ASP A 176 9.28 6.35 -2.25
N LEU A 177 9.96 5.26 -1.88
CA LEU A 177 11.27 5.33 -1.20
C LEU A 177 12.35 5.87 -2.13
N SER A 178 12.37 5.47 -3.41
CA SER A 178 13.34 5.97 -4.38
C SER A 178 13.11 7.45 -4.73
N ASP A 179 11.87 7.89 -4.77
CA ASP A 179 11.51 9.30 -4.96
C ASP A 179 12.00 10.16 -3.78
N SER A 180 11.82 9.67 -2.56
CA SER A 180 12.37 10.32 -1.36
C SER A 180 13.89 10.43 -1.43
N LEU A 181 14.59 9.37 -1.87
CA LEU A 181 16.04 9.36 -2.06
C LEU A 181 16.50 10.37 -3.13
N GLY A 182 15.71 10.60 -4.16
CA GLY A 182 15.99 11.55 -5.25
C GLY A 182 16.15 12.99 -4.77
N SER A 183 15.57 13.35 -3.63
CA SER A 183 15.70 14.69 -3.02
C SER A 183 17.01 14.90 -2.23
N PHE A 184 17.81 13.84 -2.01
CA PHE A 184 19.00 13.87 -1.16
C PHE A 184 20.24 14.26 -1.95
N THR A 185 20.95 15.25 -1.44
CA THR A 185 22.28 15.64 -1.94
C THR A 185 23.36 14.64 -1.48
N LYS A 186 24.56 14.76 -2.04
CA LYS A 186 25.73 14.00 -1.55
C LYS A 186 25.98 14.25 -0.06
N LEU A 187 25.88 15.50 0.38
CA LEU A 187 26.10 15.88 1.77
C LEU A 187 25.08 15.22 2.72
N ASP A 188 23.81 15.13 2.32
CA ASP A 188 22.79 14.45 3.10
C ASP A 188 23.12 12.96 3.27
N ARG A 189 23.58 12.30 2.20
CA ARG A 189 23.98 10.87 2.24
C ARG A 189 25.20 10.66 3.13
N ASP A 190 26.22 11.50 3.01
CA ASP A 190 27.42 11.43 3.84
C ASP A 190 27.07 11.64 5.32
N LEU A 191 26.14 12.54 5.63
CA LEU A 191 25.64 12.74 7.00
C LEU A 191 24.96 11.48 7.54
N LEU A 192 24.09 10.85 6.75
CA LEU A 192 23.40 9.61 7.17
C LEU A 192 24.38 8.47 7.45
N LEU A 193 25.36 8.27 6.57
CA LEU A 193 26.41 7.27 6.77
C LEU A 193 27.18 7.52 8.06
N ASN A 194 27.58 8.76 8.32
CA ASN A 194 28.32 9.12 9.53
C ASN A 194 27.47 8.92 10.80
N VAL A 195 26.19 9.30 10.77
CA VAL A 195 25.29 9.12 11.93
C VAL A 195 25.05 7.64 12.21
N ALA A 196 24.81 6.82 11.18
CA ALA A 196 24.66 5.37 11.33
C ALA A 196 25.93 4.74 11.91
N MET A 197 27.10 5.13 11.41
CA MET A 197 28.40 4.68 11.92
C MET A 197 28.62 5.03 13.41
N LEU A 198 28.23 6.25 13.83
CA LEU A 198 28.31 6.67 15.23
C LEU A 198 27.38 5.88 16.14
N LYS A 199 26.20 5.48 15.64
CA LYS A 199 25.28 4.61 16.38
C LYS A 199 25.81 3.20 16.53
N TYR A 200 26.48 2.67 15.50
CA TYR A 200 27.11 1.35 15.55
C TYR A 200 28.27 1.27 16.56
N ALA A 201 29.00 2.38 16.76
CA ALA A 201 30.16 2.45 17.63
C ALA A 201 29.81 2.59 19.13
N ARG A 202 28.53 2.65 19.49
CA ARG A 202 28.09 2.76 20.90
C ARG A 202 27.71 1.40 21.46
#